data_eb1abb397ecc75549b96b4daab53d10a
#
_entry.id   eb1abb397ecc75549b96b4daab53d10a
#
_cell.length_a   1.000
_cell.length_b   1.000
_cell.length_c   1.000
_cell.angle_alpha   90.00
_cell.angle_beta   90.00
_cell.angle_gamma   90.00
#
_symmetry.space_group_name_H-M   'P 1'
#
loop_
_entity.id
_entity.type
_entity.pdbx_description
1 polymer ?
#
loop_
_entity_poly.entity_id
_entity_poly.type
_entity_poly.pdbx_seq_one_letter_code
_entity_poly.pdbx_strand_id
1 'polypeptide(L)'
;MPYVGNDIVDIREPANAGKSRNSRFLKKILTTAEIEFIQNAENPDAALWSHWACKETAYKVIKKSCFDAAFLPRQWQVFFKKSQSTYSDGEVTIPGEDRVYIRLFSNHDYVHCIGSDCFMALDKLIWRVDALPEKEKINPSLFLRNCLAQSLAKHFSLNFHHIKIKRTRENGVLQPPRVYVNGSKTDINISLSHDGRFVAFSFYRT
;
A
#
# COMPACT_ATOMS: atom_id res chain seq x y z
N MET A 1 1.20 -9.33 16.64
CA MET A 1 1.05 -7.95 16.08
C MET A 1 0.52 -8.07 14.66
N PRO A 2 -0.50 -7.29 14.28
CA PRO A 2 -1.04 -7.30 12.92
C PRO A 2 0.02 -6.92 11.88
N TYR A 3 -0.02 -7.58 10.72
CA TYR A 3 0.73 -7.16 9.55
C TYR A 3 0.00 -6.02 8.85
N VAL A 4 0.76 -5.04 8.34
CA VAL A 4 0.19 -3.88 7.68
C VAL A 4 0.71 -3.74 6.25
N GLY A 5 -0.14 -3.25 5.36
CA GLY A 5 0.17 -2.93 3.99
C GLY A 5 -0.23 -1.50 3.65
N ASN A 6 0.40 -0.93 2.64
CA ASN A 6 -0.13 0.25 1.97
C ASN A 6 0.34 0.30 0.53
N ASP A 7 -0.46 0.93 -0.31
CA ASP A 7 -0.07 1.26 -1.66
C ASP A 7 -0.66 2.60 -2.09
N ILE A 8 0.08 3.33 -2.93
CA ILE A 8 -0.33 4.62 -3.50
C ILE A 8 -0.12 4.61 -4.99
N VAL A 9 -1.06 5.19 -5.73
CA VAL A 9 -0.97 5.40 -7.17
C VAL A 9 -1.30 6.85 -7.49
N ASP A 10 -0.41 7.54 -8.18
CA ASP A 10 -0.64 8.87 -8.73
C ASP A 10 -1.50 8.76 -10.00
N ILE A 11 -2.76 9.19 -9.93
CA ILE A 11 -3.70 9.08 -11.06
C ILE A 11 -3.28 10.00 -12.22
N ARG A 12 -2.55 11.08 -11.94
CA ARG A 12 -2.09 12.03 -12.95
C ARG A 12 -0.72 11.70 -13.55
N GLU A 13 -0.06 10.64 -13.07
CA GLU A 13 1.17 10.17 -13.69
C GLU A 13 0.89 9.74 -15.13
N PRO A 14 1.57 10.32 -16.15
CA PRO A 14 1.31 10.02 -17.56
C PRO A 14 1.39 8.51 -17.88
N ALA A 15 2.27 7.78 -17.21
CA ALA A 15 2.39 6.33 -17.35
C ALA A 15 1.16 5.56 -16.88
N ASN A 16 0.33 6.15 -16.01
CA ASN A 16 -0.88 5.57 -15.46
C ASN A 16 -2.15 5.91 -16.26
N ALA A 17 -2.12 6.98 -17.05
CA ALA A 17 -3.28 7.46 -17.81
C ALA A 17 -3.73 6.47 -18.90
N GLY A 18 -5.05 6.27 -19.03
CA GLY A 18 -5.66 5.46 -20.09
C GLY A 18 -5.43 3.95 -19.97
N LYS A 19 -4.86 3.46 -18.88
CA LYS A 19 -4.61 2.01 -18.69
C LYS A 19 -5.91 1.21 -18.59
N SER A 20 -7.01 1.81 -18.15
CA SER A 20 -8.32 1.19 -18.13
C SER A 20 -8.84 0.77 -19.53
N ARG A 21 -8.30 1.35 -20.59
CA ARG A 21 -8.61 1.00 -21.99
C ARG A 21 -7.73 -0.13 -22.53
N ASN A 22 -6.69 -0.53 -21.82
CA ASN A 22 -5.78 -1.59 -22.24
C ASN A 22 -6.31 -2.96 -21.79
N SER A 23 -7.08 -3.62 -22.64
CA SER A 23 -7.71 -4.92 -22.34
C SER A 23 -6.69 -6.01 -21.98
N ARG A 24 -5.50 -6.00 -22.58
CA ARG A 24 -4.42 -6.96 -22.27
C ARG A 24 -3.88 -6.75 -20.85
N PHE A 25 -3.70 -5.50 -20.46
CA PHE A 25 -3.28 -5.14 -19.09
C PHE A 25 -4.34 -5.53 -18.07
N LEU A 26 -5.62 -5.16 -18.31
CA LEU A 26 -6.72 -5.50 -17.41
C LEU A 26 -6.82 -7.01 -17.18
N LYS A 27 -6.83 -7.81 -18.25
CA LYS A 27 -6.90 -9.29 -18.18
C LYS A 27 -5.73 -9.93 -17.42
N LYS A 28 -4.59 -9.24 -17.30
CA LYS A 28 -3.43 -9.72 -16.56
C LYS A 28 -3.57 -9.55 -15.05
N ILE A 29 -4.30 -8.52 -14.60
CA ILE A 29 -4.28 -8.09 -13.19
C ILE A 29 -5.66 -8.14 -12.50
N LEU A 30 -6.74 -8.25 -13.25
CA LEU A 30 -8.12 -8.19 -12.74
C LEU A 30 -8.89 -9.47 -13.03
N THR A 31 -9.89 -9.74 -12.18
CA THR A 31 -10.94 -10.74 -12.46
C THR A 31 -11.90 -10.21 -13.52
N THR A 32 -12.70 -11.10 -14.12
CA THR A 32 -13.71 -10.68 -15.12
C THR A 32 -14.71 -9.70 -14.54
N ALA A 33 -15.22 -9.96 -13.34
CA ALA A 33 -16.17 -9.08 -12.65
C ALA A 33 -15.60 -7.68 -12.36
N GLU A 34 -14.32 -7.60 -11.97
CA GLU A 34 -13.64 -6.32 -11.76
C GLU A 34 -13.46 -5.54 -13.06
N ILE A 35 -13.18 -6.22 -14.18
CA ILE A 35 -13.07 -5.58 -15.50
C ILE A 35 -14.42 -4.96 -15.90
N GLU A 36 -15.53 -5.70 -15.74
CA GLU A 36 -16.86 -5.19 -16.02
C GLU A 36 -17.21 -3.98 -15.14
N PHE A 37 -16.92 -4.07 -13.85
CA PHE A 37 -17.12 -2.94 -12.93
C PHE A 37 -16.35 -1.69 -13.37
N ILE A 38 -15.05 -1.84 -13.70
CA ILE A 38 -14.18 -0.73 -14.10
C ILE A 38 -14.64 -0.11 -15.41
N GLN A 39 -15.07 -0.92 -16.39
CA GLN A 39 -15.52 -0.41 -17.69
C GLN A 39 -16.80 0.41 -17.59
N ASN A 40 -17.65 0.13 -16.59
CA ASN A 40 -18.91 0.85 -16.32
C ASN A 40 -18.75 1.98 -15.28
N ALA A 41 -17.55 2.20 -14.72
CA ALA A 41 -17.32 3.24 -13.72
C ALA A 41 -17.32 4.63 -14.37
N GLU A 42 -17.76 5.63 -13.65
CA GLU A 42 -17.70 7.05 -14.07
C GLU A 42 -16.26 7.50 -14.39
N ASN A 43 -15.29 7.03 -13.60
CA ASN A 43 -13.87 7.22 -13.85
C ASN A 43 -13.15 5.86 -13.89
N PRO A 44 -13.02 5.24 -15.09
CA PRO A 44 -12.43 3.92 -15.23
C PRO A 44 -10.97 3.83 -14.79
N ASP A 45 -10.15 4.86 -15.01
CA ASP A 45 -8.75 4.86 -14.56
C ASP A 45 -8.66 4.92 -13.03
N ALA A 46 -9.44 5.75 -12.37
CA ALA A 46 -9.48 5.78 -10.90
C ALA A 46 -9.98 4.44 -10.32
N ALA A 47 -11.00 3.84 -10.91
CA ALA A 47 -11.51 2.53 -10.51
C ALA A 47 -10.46 1.42 -10.69
N LEU A 48 -9.74 1.41 -11.82
CA LEU A 48 -8.63 0.49 -12.07
C LEU A 48 -7.55 0.60 -11.00
N TRP A 49 -7.05 1.82 -10.76
CA TRP A 49 -5.96 2.03 -9.81
C TRP A 49 -6.37 1.81 -8.36
N SER A 50 -7.66 1.99 -8.05
CA SER A 50 -8.23 1.60 -6.76
C SER A 50 -8.13 0.09 -6.52
N HIS A 51 -8.54 -0.73 -7.48
CA HIS A 51 -8.43 -2.19 -7.39
C HIS A 51 -6.97 -2.64 -7.32
N TRP A 52 -6.10 -2.03 -8.13
CA TRP A 52 -4.67 -2.32 -8.11
C TRP A 52 -4.05 -2.02 -6.75
N ALA A 53 -4.27 -0.81 -6.21
CA ALA A 53 -3.74 -0.42 -4.90
C ALA A 53 -4.24 -1.33 -3.77
N CYS A 54 -5.49 -1.80 -3.83
CA CYS A 54 -6.01 -2.77 -2.87
C CYS A 54 -5.26 -4.11 -2.94
N LYS A 55 -5.01 -4.64 -4.15
CA LYS A 55 -4.29 -5.92 -4.34
C LYS A 55 -2.82 -5.82 -3.94
N GLU A 56 -2.14 -4.73 -4.30
CA GLU A 56 -0.76 -4.46 -3.87
C GLU A 56 -0.65 -4.31 -2.35
N THR A 57 -1.62 -3.64 -1.74
CA THR A 57 -1.71 -3.53 -0.28
C THR A 57 -1.85 -4.90 0.37
N ALA A 58 -2.76 -5.73 -0.14
CA ALA A 58 -2.97 -7.09 0.35
C ALA A 58 -1.71 -7.96 0.18
N TYR A 59 -1.04 -7.87 -0.97
CA TYR A 59 0.22 -8.58 -1.19
C TYR A 59 1.29 -8.19 -0.16
N LYS A 60 1.42 -6.90 0.13
CA LYS A 60 2.38 -6.42 1.13
C LYS A 60 2.07 -6.91 2.55
N VAL A 61 0.79 -7.13 2.87
CA VAL A 61 0.39 -7.77 4.15
C VAL A 61 0.80 -9.24 4.15
N ILE A 62 0.37 -10.01 3.16
CA ILE A 62 0.59 -11.47 3.11
C ILE A 62 2.06 -11.81 2.98
N LYS A 63 2.84 -11.06 2.22
CA LYS A 63 4.29 -11.28 2.07
C LYS A 63 5.06 -11.22 3.40
N LYS A 64 4.47 -10.67 4.44
CA LYS A 64 5.06 -10.62 5.78
C LYS A 64 4.76 -11.86 6.63
N SER A 65 3.61 -12.51 6.41
CA SER A 65 3.22 -13.77 7.05
C SER A 65 3.70 -14.99 6.26
N CYS A 66 3.61 -14.92 4.93
CA CYS A 66 3.99 -15.99 4.02
C CYS A 66 5.13 -15.51 3.10
N PHE A 67 6.35 -15.95 3.40
CA PHE A 67 7.54 -15.54 2.66
C PHE A 67 7.50 -15.90 1.16
N ASP A 68 6.92 -17.05 0.84
CA ASP A 68 6.85 -17.59 -0.53
C ASP A 68 5.60 -17.13 -1.30
N ALA A 69 4.76 -16.25 -0.69
CA ALA A 69 3.57 -15.76 -1.33
C ALA A 69 3.89 -15.13 -2.70
N ALA A 70 3.24 -15.62 -3.74
CA ALA A 70 3.30 -15.07 -5.09
C ALA A 70 2.22 -14.00 -5.29
N PHE A 71 2.55 -12.94 -6.01
CA PHE A 71 1.57 -11.94 -6.40
C PHE A 71 0.80 -12.40 -7.64
N LEU A 72 -0.41 -12.91 -7.44
CA LEU A 72 -1.31 -13.40 -8.48
C LEU A 72 -2.60 -12.57 -8.54
N PRO A 73 -2.52 -11.27 -8.90
CA PRO A 73 -3.62 -10.32 -8.73
C PRO A 73 -4.89 -10.71 -9.48
N ARG A 74 -4.79 -11.44 -10.59
CA ARG A 74 -5.94 -11.95 -11.33
C ARG A 74 -6.79 -12.96 -10.55
N GLN A 75 -6.21 -13.64 -9.56
CA GLN A 75 -6.91 -14.62 -8.72
C GLN A 75 -7.49 -13.99 -7.45
N TRP A 76 -7.07 -12.77 -7.14
CA TRP A 76 -7.48 -12.06 -5.94
C TRP A 76 -8.68 -11.18 -6.26
N GLN A 77 -9.64 -11.10 -5.34
CA GLN A 77 -10.85 -10.34 -5.56
C GLN A 77 -11.02 -9.26 -4.50
N VAL A 78 -11.27 -8.03 -4.96
CA VAL A 78 -11.54 -6.87 -4.10
C VAL A 78 -13.04 -6.73 -3.90
N PHE A 79 -13.46 -6.61 -2.64
CA PHE A 79 -14.84 -6.33 -2.25
C PHE A 79 -14.89 -5.08 -1.40
N PHE A 80 -15.62 -4.07 -1.84
CA PHE A 80 -15.94 -2.90 -1.02
C PHE A 80 -17.23 -3.16 -0.25
N LYS A 81 -17.20 -2.96 1.08
CA LYS A 81 -18.32 -3.22 1.98
C LYS A 81 -19.09 -1.98 2.36
N LYS A 82 -18.38 -0.87 2.56
CA LYS A 82 -18.94 0.39 3.04
C LYS A 82 -18.15 1.55 2.46
N SER A 83 -18.86 2.49 1.84
CA SER A 83 -18.31 3.79 1.44
C SER A 83 -18.75 4.85 2.43
N GLN A 84 -17.80 5.68 2.81
CA GLN A 84 -18.01 6.91 3.58
C GLN A 84 -17.60 8.11 2.72
N SER A 85 -17.85 9.32 3.18
CA SER A 85 -17.50 10.53 2.41
C SER A 85 -16.00 10.65 2.09
N THR A 86 -15.12 10.04 2.90
CA THR A 86 -13.68 10.20 2.79
C THR A 86 -12.92 8.92 2.46
N TYR A 87 -13.53 7.74 2.64
CA TYR A 87 -12.89 6.44 2.37
C TYR A 87 -13.92 5.33 2.12
N SER A 88 -13.45 4.23 1.57
CA SER A 88 -14.21 2.99 1.42
C SER A 88 -13.50 1.85 2.15
N ASP A 89 -14.22 1.16 3.05
CA ASP A 89 -13.75 -0.07 3.68
C ASP A 89 -14.12 -1.29 2.85
N GLY A 90 -13.24 -2.28 2.87
CA GLY A 90 -13.42 -3.51 2.11
C GLY A 90 -12.50 -4.62 2.54
N GLU A 91 -12.40 -5.62 1.68
CA GLU A 91 -11.48 -6.74 1.85
C GLU A 91 -10.97 -7.25 0.50
N VAL A 92 -9.79 -7.85 0.52
CA VAL A 92 -9.23 -8.62 -0.59
C VAL A 92 -9.23 -10.07 -0.18
N THR A 93 -9.91 -10.92 -0.96
CA THR A 93 -9.91 -12.38 -0.77
C THR A 93 -8.87 -13.02 -1.67
N ILE A 94 -8.14 -13.99 -1.11
CA ILE A 94 -7.02 -14.68 -1.75
C ILE A 94 -7.27 -16.18 -1.63
N PRO A 95 -7.26 -16.93 -2.74
CA PRO A 95 -7.51 -18.37 -2.71
C PRO A 95 -6.53 -19.10 -1.78
N GLY A 96 -7.05 -19.88 -0.83
CA GLY A 96 -6.25 -20.67 0.11
C GLY A 96 -5.67 -19.88 1.27
N GLU A 97 -5.89 -18.58 1.34
CA GLU A 97 -5.40 -17.68 2.38
C GLU A 97 -6.57 -16.98 3.10
N ASP A 98 -6.25 -16.39 4.24
CA ASP A 98 -7.18 -15.49 4.91
C ASP A 98 -7.37 -14.20 4.09
N ARG A 99 -8.43 -13.48 4.40
CA ARG A 99 -8.72 -12.17 3.80
C ARG A 99 -7.84 -11.08 4.39
N VAL A 100 -7.51 -10.09 3.57
CA VAL A 100 -6.90 -8.84 4.01
C VAL A 100 -7.95 -7.75 4.04
N TYR A 101 -8.12 -7.10 5.17
CA TYR A 101 -9.00 -5.95 5.33
C TYR A 101 -8.31 -4.70 4.84
N ILE A 102 -9.05 -3.86 4.11
CA ILE A 102 -8.51 -2.67 3.44
C ILE A 102 -9.37 -1.44 3.73
N ARG A 103 -8.72 -0.28 3.67
CA ARG A 103 -9.35 1.04 3.63
C ARG A 103 -8.73 1.83 2.48
N LEU A 104 -9.58 2.24 1.54
CA LEU A 104 -9.22 2.97 0.34
C LEU A 104 -9.60 4.44 0.46
N PHE A 105 -8.66 5.31 0.20
CA PHE A 105 -8.82 6.75 0.04
C PHE A 105 -8.61 7.08 -1.44
N SER A 106 -9.54 7.83 -2.03
CA SER A 106 -9.45 8.24 -3.42
C SER A 106 -9.83 9.71 -3.57
N ASN A 107 -9.03 10.43 -4.33
CA ASN A 107 -9.30 11.81 -4.73
C ASN A 107 -8.88 12.01 -6.19
N HIS A 108 -8.87 13.27 -6.67
CA HIS A 108 -8.52 13.61 -8.05
C HIS A 108 -7.01 13.52 -8.38
N ASP A 109 -6.16 13.38 -7.38
CA ASP A 109 -4.70 13.30 -7.55
C ASP A 109 -4.16 11.89 -7.39
N TYR A 110 -4.67 11.13 -6.40
CA TYR A 110 -4.17 9.80 -6.11
C TYR A 110 -5.24 8.88 -5.53
N VAL A 111 -4.98 7.59 -5.59
CA VAL A 111 -5.59 6.58 -4.73
C VAL A 111 -4.55 6.08 -3.74
N HIS A 112 -4.96 5.91 -2.47
CA HIS A 112 -4.12 5.35 -1.42
C HIS A 112 -4.91 4.30 -0.66
N CYS A 113 -4.35 3.10 -0.56
CA CYS A 113 -4.93 1.99 0.17
C CYS A 113 -4.05 1.63 1.36
N ILE A 114 -4.66 1.44 2.54
CA ILE A 114 -4.04 0.83 3.70
C ILE A 114 -4.74 -0.49 4.01
N GLY A 115 -4.04 -1.44 4.64
CA GLY A 115 -4.64 -2.73 4.95
C GLY A 115 -3.93 -3.50 6.06
N SER A 116 -4.63 -4.50 6.59
CA SER A 116 -4.13 -5.41 7.61
C SER A 116 -4.81 -6.78 7.53
N ASP A 117 -4.14 -7.80 8.04
CA ASP A 117 -4.70 -9.13 8.32
C ASP A 117 -5.70 -9.15 9.48
N CYS A 118 -5.81 -8.03 10.21
CA CYS A 118 -6.73 -7.88 11.34
C CYS A 118 -7.66 -6.68 11.14
N PHE A 119 -8.97 -6.90 11.07
CA PHE A 119 -9.97 -5.84 10.88
C PHE A 119 -9.86 -4.72 11.94
N MET A 120 -9.72 -5.10 13.21
CA MET A 120 -9.63 -4.14 14.32
C MET A 120 -8.35 -3.28 14.29
N ALA A 121 -7.38 -3.64 13.45
CA ALA A 121 -6.18 -2.85 13.29
C ALA A 121 -6.37 -1.66 12.36
N LEU A 122 -7.34 -1.67 11.43
CA LEU A 122 -7.53 -0.59 10.45
C LEU A 122 -7.68 0.79 11.11
N ASP A 123 -8.45 0.89 12.20
CA ASP A 123 -8.67 2.16 12.91
C ASP A 123 -7.46 2.61 13.74
N LYS A 124 -6.51 1.70 13.97
CA LYS A 124 -5.28 1.95 14.74
C LYS A 124 -4.06 2.15 13.84
N LEU A 125 -4.23 1.99 12.53
CA LEU A 125 -3.15 2.24 11.59
C LEU A 125 -2.82 3.74 11.55
N ILE A 126 -1.54 4.03 11.70
CA ILE A 126 -1.02 5.38 11.45
C ILE A 126 -0.48 5.38 10.03
N TRP A 127 -0.94 6.31 9.25
CA TRP A 127 -0.55 6.44 7.86
C TRP A 127 -0.39 7.91 7.46
N ARG A 128 0.35 8.12 6.39
CA ARG A 128 0.56 9.45 5.82
C ARG A 128 0.87 9.34 4.33
N VAL A 129 0.39 10.33 3.57
CA VAL A 129 0.76 10.59 2.19
C VAL A 129 1.44 11.94 2.13
N ASP A 130 2.58 12.02 1.47
CA ASP A 130 3.33 13.25 1.24
C ASP A 130 3.59 13.41 -0.26
N ALA A 131 3.51 14.65 -0.76
CA ALA A 131 3.97 14.97 -2.10
C ALA A 131 5.50 15.12 -2.11
N LEU A 132 6.14 14.66 -3.17
CA LEU A 132 7.56 14.92 -3.41
C LEU A 132 7.77 16.40 -3.75
N PRO A 133 8.79 17.07 -3.21
CA PRO A 133 9.14 18.42 -3.60
C PRO A 133 9.47 18.52 -5.09
N GLU A 134 8.87 19.47 -5.79
CA GLU A 134 9.02 19.63 -7.26
C GLU A 134 10.42 20.10 -7.70
N LYS A 135 11.17 20.77 -6.81
CA LYS A 135 12.37 21.52 -7.18
C LYS A 135 13.69 20.75 -7.16
N GLU A 136 13.69 19.51 -6.70
CA GLU A 136 14.92 18.73 -6.54
C GLU A 136 14.77 17.33 -7.11
N LYS A 137 15.83 16.75 -7.67
CA LYS A 137 15.89 15.32 -7.98
C LYS A 137 16.01 14.51 -6.68
N ILE A 138 14.90 14.40 -5.95
CA ILE A 138 14.84 13.66 -4.69
C ILE A 138 14.65 12.18 -5.00
N ASN A 139 15.42 11.34 -4.32
CA ASN A 139 15.17 9.90 -4.32
C ASN A 139 13.91 9.61 -3.49
N PRO A 140 12.78 9.16 -4.11
CA PRO A 140 11.51 8.96 -3.39
C PRO A 140 11.64 7.99 -2.22
N SER A 141 12.43 6.94 -2.39
CA SER A 141 12.63 5.91 -1.37
C SER A 141 13.38 6.43 -0.14
N LEU A 142 14.34 7.34 -0.32
CA LEU A 142 15.06 7.98 0.78
C LEU A 142 14.18 9.00 1.50
N PHE A 143 13.48 9.84 0.74
CA PHE A 143 12.53 10.82 1.27
C PHE A 143 11.47 10.14 2.14
N LEU A 144 10.83 9.09 1.60
CA LEU A 144 9.83 8.30 2.30
C LEU A 144 10.33 7.72 3.64
N ARG A 145 11.55 7.17 3.64
CA ARG A 145 12.15 6.64 4.89
C ARG A 145 12.38 7.72 5.92
N ASN A 146 12.78 8.91 5.50
CA ASN A 146 12.96 10.05 6.40
C ASN A 146 11.60 10.49 6.99
N CYS A 147 10.55 10.61 6.16
CA CYS A 147 9.20 10.93 6.62
C CYS A 147 8.69 9.90 7.65
N LEU A 148 8.87 8.61 7.36
CA LEU A 148 8.48 7.56 8.29
C LEU A 148 9.32 7.60 9.58
N ALA A 149 10.65 7.79 9.51
CA ALA A 149 11.49 7.87 10.70
C ALA A 149 11.09 9.04 11.60
N GLN A 150 10.75 10.21 11.03
CA GLN A 150 10.22 11.35 11.78
C GLN A 150 8.88 11.02 12.47
N SER A 151 7.98 10.34 11.76
CA SER A 151 6.71 9.92 12.31
C SER A 151 6.87 8.92 13.45
N LEU A 152 7.74 7.93 13.30
CA LEU A 152 8.07 6.95 14.35
C LEU A 152 8.72 7.63 15.56
N ALA A 153 9.66 8.55 15.34
CA ALA A 153 10.29 9.32 16.42
C ALA A 153 9.25 10.04 17.27
N LYS A 154 8.29 10.71 16.61
CA LYS A 154 7.20 11.42 17.30
C LYS A 154 6.27 10.48 18.06
N HIS A 155 5.84 9.36 17.45
CA HIS A 155 4.84 8.47 18.03
C HIS A 155 5.37 7.62 19.18
N PHE A 156 6.65 7.24 19.13
CA PHE A 156 7.27 6.39 20.13
C PHE A 156 8.24 7.13 21.04
N SER A 157 8.30 8.46 20.95
CA SER A 157 9.23 9.31 21.73
C SER A 157 10.69 8.85 21.60
N LEU A 158 11.10 8.48 20.38
CA LEU A 158 12.42 7.99 20.05
C LEU A 158 13.30 9.11 19.46
N ASN A 159 14.61 8.98 19.62
CA ASN A 159 15.55 9.87 18.92
C ASN A 159 15.58 9.49 17.42
N PHE A 160 15.26 10.45 16.56
CA PHE A 160 15.24 10.29 15.10
C PHE A 160 16.55 9.70 14.54
N HIS A 161 17.71 10.15 15.03
CA HIS A 161 19.02 9.69 14.56
C HIS A 161 19.30 8.21 14.85
N HIS A 162 18.58 7.61 15.79
CA HIS A 162 18.71 6.21 16.15
C HIS A 162 17.79 5.29 15.33
N ILE A 163 16.87 5.86 14.54
CA ILE A 163 15.93 5.08 13.73
C ILE A 163 16.52 4.83 12.34
N LYS A 164 16.58 3.57 11.93
CA LYS A 164 16.98 3.18 10.58
C LYS A 164 15.91 2.24 9.97
N ILE A 165 15.51 2.54 8.74
CA ILE A 165 14.56 1.72 7.99
C ILE A 165 15.33 1.04 6.87
N LYS A 166 15.42 -0.29 6.92
CA LYS A 166 16.21 -1.09 5.99
C LYS A 166 15.38 -2.21 5.36
N ARG A 167 15.75 -2.59 4.15
CA ARG A 167 15.34 -3.85 3.53
C ARG A 167 16.58 -4.73 3.38
N THR A 168 16.48 -5.96 3.81
CA THR A 168 17.51 -6.98 3.65
C THR A 168 17.19 -7.86 2.44
N ARG A 169 18.16 -8.61 1.96
CA ARG A 169 17.96 -9.72 1.02
C ARG A 169 18.27 -11.02 1.76
N GLU A 170 17.37 -11.98 1.66
CA GLU A 170 17.54 -13.33 2.17
C GLU A 170 17.38 -14.28 0.98
N ASN A 171 18.37 -15.12 0.73
CA ASN A 171 18.41 -16.00 -0.44
C ASN A 171 18.14 -15.29 -1.78
N GLY A 172 18.67 -14.06 -1.94
CA GLY A 172 18.46 -13.23 -3.14
C GLY A 172 17.12 -12.49 -3.19
N VAL A 173 16.17 -12.83 -2.32
CA VAL A 173 14.83 -12.23 -2.28
C VAL A 173 14.81 -11.01 -1.37
N LEU A 174 14.27 -9.89 -1.90
CA LEU A 174 14.15 -8.65 -1.15
C LEU A 174 13.04 -8.77 -0.09
N GLN A 175 13.43 -8.58 1.17
CA GLN A 175 12.54 -8.68 2.32
C GLN A 175 11.67 -7.42 2.50
N PRO A 176 10.51 -7.55 3.18
CA PRO A 176 9.76 -6.39 3.65
C PRO A 176 10.63 -5.43 4.46
N PRO A 177 10.37 -4.12 4.41
CA PRO A 177 11.13 -3.14 5.19
C PRO A 177 10.96 -3.37 6.69
N ARG A 178 12.02 -3.14 7.45
CA ARG A 178 12.08 -3.31 8.91
C ARG A 178 12.64 -2.05 9.59
N VAL A 179 12.18 -1.79 10.80
CA VAL A 179 12.65 -0.69 11.64
C VAL A 179 13.73 -1.21 12.60
N TYR A 180 14.80 -0.46 12.70
CA TYR A 180 15.89 -0.66 13.68
C TYR A 180 16.02 0.59 14.54
N VAL A 181 16.13 0.40 15.85
CA VAL A 181 16.36 1.46 16.83
C VAL A 181 17.63 1.12 17.61
N ASN A 182 18.57 2.04 17.66
CA ASN A 182 19.90 1.81 18.28
C ASN A 182 20.62 0.56 17.72
N GLY A 183 20.41 0.26 16.43
CA GLY A 183 20.99 -0.90 15.78
C GLY A 183 20.22 -2.21 15.97
N SER A 184 19.28 -2.28 16.90
CA SER A 184 18.46 -3.45 17.19
C SER A 184 17.17 -3.45 16.35
N LYS A 185 16.81 -4.60 15.78
CA LYS A 185 15.55 -4.79 15.06
C LYS A 185 14.38 -4.66 16.03
N THR A 186 13.34 -3.98 15.59
CA THR A 186 12.08 -3.81 16.35
C THR A 186 10.97 -4.66 15.75
N ASP A 187 9.88 -4.82 16.52
CA ASP A 187 8.63 -5.47 16.07
C ASP A 187 7.65 -4.49 15.40
N ILE A 188 8.01 -3.22 15.24
CA ILE A 188 7.16 -2.24 14.57
C ILE A 188 6.92 -2.68 13.14
N ASN A 189 5.65 -2.95 12.82
CA ASN A 189 5.24 -3.36 11.49
C ASN A 189 4.98 -2.13 10.62
N ILE A 190 5.67 -2.02 9.49
CA ILE A 190 5.62 -0.85 8.60
C ILE A 190 5.34 -1.28 7.16
N SER A 191 4.74 -0.39 6.36
CA SER A 191 4.64 -0.53 4.92
C SER A 191 4.99 0.79 4.23
N LEU A 192 5.61 0.69 3.05
CA LEU A 192 6.10 1.81 2.25
C LEU A 192 5.63 1.67 0.81
N SER A 193 5.20 2.78 0.19
CA SER A 193 4.93 2.86 -1.24
C SER A 193 5.22 4.25 -1.79
N HIS A 194 5.47 4.34 -3.08
CA HIS A 194 5.60 5.61 -3.82
C HIS A 194 5.23 5.40 -5.28
N ASP A 195 4.60 6.40 -5.85
CA ASP A 195 4.28 6.45 -7.28
C ASP A 195 4.17 7.92 -7.73
N GLY A 196 4.74 8.24 -8.90
CA GLY A 196 4.73 9.58 -9.46
C GLY A 196 5.17 10.64 -8.45
N ARG A 197 4.27 11.57 -8.16
CA ARG A 197 4.48 12.71 -7.26
C ARG A 197 4.36 12.38 -5.77
N PHE A 198 3.96 11.17 -5.40
CA PHE A 198 3.58 10.85 -4.04
C PHE A 198 4.39 9.73 -3.41
N VAL A 199 4.54 9.83 -2.10
CA VAL A 199 5.05 8.78 -1.24
C VAL A 199 4.05 8.53 -0.11
N ALA A 200 3.96 7.28 0.35
CA ALA A 200 3.06 6.92 1.43
C ALA A 200 3.66 5.85 2.34
N PHE A 201 3.31 5.91 3.61
CA PHE A 201 3.62 4.86 4.57
C PHE A 201 2.43 4.54 5.45
N SER A 202 2.45 3.34 6.00
CA SER A 202 1.61 2.97 7.13
C SER A 202 2.42 2.19 8.17
N PHE A 203 2.01 2.29 9.44
CA PHE A 203 2.52 1.44 10.51
C PHE A 203 1.45 1.21 11.58
N TYR A 204 1.64 0.13 12.32
CA TYR A 204 0.77 -0.20 13.44
C TYR A 204 1.40 0.27 14.74
N ARG A 205 0.58 0.93 15.57
CA ARG A 205 0.90 1.28 16.95
C ARG A 205 0.28 0.25 17.89
N THR A 206 1.09 -0.42 18.66
CA THR A 206 0.65 -1.22 19.82
C THR A 206 0.30 -0.33 21.00
#